data_d7476b818e67479ca8d63177e675d3c6
#
_entry.id   d7476b818e67479ca8d63177e675d3c6
#
_cell.length_a   1.000
_cell.length_b   1.000
_cell.length_c   1.000
_cell.angle_alpha   90.00
_cell.angle_beta   90.00
_cell.angle_gamma   90.00
#
_symmetry.space_group_name_H-M   'P 1'
#
loop_
_entity.id
_entity.type
_entity.pdbx_description
1 polymer ?
#
loop_
_entity_poly.entity_id
_entity_poly.type
_entity_poly.pdbx_seq_one_letter_code
_entity_poly.pdbx_strand_id
1 'polypeptide(L)'
;MLQQATITFLTKLSKNNNKPWFDKNRDAYAIAKDDYEVLVDNLLVALSAVEPVFKEQKAKDCVFRIFRDVRFSKDKTPYKPNFGAFFSKGGRKYPGAGYYLHVEPGGKSFAGGGLWMPEAPILKAVRQEIDYNYKELDRKSVV
;
A
#
# COMPACT_ATOMS: atom_id res chain seq x y z
N MET A 1 -14.76 4.25 -6.66
CA MET A 1 -14.14 5.53 -6.22
C MET A 1 -14.22 5.54 -4.70
N LEU A 2 -13.19 6.03 -4.00
CA LEU A 2 -13.16 6.06 -2.54
C LEU A 2 -14.20 7.06 -2.00
N GLN A 3 -14.92 6.68 -0.94
CA GLN A 3 -15.96 7.52 -0.35
C GLN A 3 -15.37 8.62 0.55
N GLN A 4 -16.06 9.76 0.63
CA GLN A 4 -15.67 10.87 1.50
C GLN A 4 -15.64 10.46 2.99
N ALA A 5 -16.47 9.50 3.38
CA ALA A 5 -16.50 8.95 4.75
C ALA A 5 -15.14 8.35 5.16
N THR A 6 -14.45 7.64 4.24
CA THR A 6 -13.14 7.06 4.45
C THR A 6 -12.07 8.12 4.70
N ILE A 7 -12.04 9.17 3.88
CA ILE A 7 -11.11 10.31 4.07
C ILE A 7 -11.41 11.05 5.38
N THR A 8 -12.69 11.22 5.72
CA THR A 8 -13.11 11.85 6.97
C THR A 8 -12.68 11.03 8.18
N PHE A 9 -12.81 9.69 8.14
CA PHE A 9 -12.34 8.81 9.20
C PHE A 9 -10.82 8.96 9.40
N LEU A 10 -10.01 8.86 8.34
CA LEU A 10 -8.55 9.00 8.43
C LEU A 10 -8.13 10.39 8.95
N THR A 11 -8.83 11.46 8.53
CA THR A 11 -8.60 12.82 9.04
C THR A 11 -8.88 12.93 10.53
N LYS A 12 -9.98 12.33 11.02
CA LYS A 12 -10.31 12.31 12.45
C LYS A 12 -9.31 11.45 13.23
N LEU A 13 -8.90 10.29 12.68
CA LEU A 13 -7.91 9.40 13.29
C LEU A 13 -6.56 10.10 13.46
N SER A 14 -6.10 10.86 12.47
CA SER A 14 -4.82 11.57 12.56
C SER A 14 -4.78 12.58 13.71
N LYS A 15 -5.94 13.17 14.07
CA LYS A 15 -6.07 14.15 15.15
C LYS A 15 -6.33 13.50 16.53
N ASN A 16 -6.78 12.23 16.55
CA ASN A 16 -7.21 11.53 17.77
C ASN A 16 -6.58 10.12 17.83
N ASN A 17 -5.28 10.02 17.57
CA ASN A 17 -4.58 8.74 17.43
C ASN A 17 -4.31 8.06 18.77
N ASN A 18 -5.39 7.58 19.41
CA ASN A 18 -5.34 6.85 20.67
C ASN A 18 -6.40 5.75 20.71
N LYS A 19 -6.17 4.76 21.58
CA LYS A 19 -7.05 3.59 21.71
C LYS A 19 -8.49 3.93 22.14
N PRO A 20 -8.75 4.79 23.12
CA PRO A 20 -10.14 5.12 23.52
C PRO A 20 -10.97 5.73 22.39
N TRP A 21 -10.38 6.61 21.59
CA TRP A 21 -11.06 7.19 20.43
C TRP A 21 -11.32 6.13 19.34
N PHE A 22 -10.33 5.30 19.04
CA PHE A 22 -10.45 4.25 18.03
C PHE A 22 -11.54 3.24 18.41
N ASP A 23 -11.59 2.82 19.68
CA ASP A 23 -12.60 1.88 20.18
C ASP A 23 -14.03 2.44 20.06
N LYS A 24 -14.24 3.75 20.24
CA LYS A 24 -15.52 4.42 20.01
C LYS A 24 -15.90 4.57 18.53
N ASN A 25 -14.93 4.47 17.62
CA ASN A 25 -15.12 4.70 16.18
C ASN A 25 -14.86 3.42 15.36
N ARG A 26 -15.00 2.22 15.96
CA ARG A 26 -14.75 0.93 15.29
C ARG A 26 -15.66 0.72 14.07
N ASP A 27 -16.91 1.12 14.15
CA ASP A 27 -17.85 0.99 13.04
C ASP A 27 -17.44 1.87 11.85
N ALA A 28 -17.03 3.12 12.14
CA ALA A 28 -16.50 4.01 11.11
C ALA A 28 -15.20 3.48 10.49
N TYR A 29 -14.36 2.82 11.28
CA TYR A 29 -13.18 2.12 10.78
C TYR A 29 -13.55 0.95 9.87
N ALA A 30 -14.52 0.13 10.26
CA ALA A 30 -14.98 -1.01 9.46
C ALA A 30 -15.48 -0.54 8.09
N ILE A 31 -16.36 0.46 8.06
CA ILE A 31 -16.88 1.06 6.83
C ILE A 31 -15.74 1.61 5.95
N ALA A 32 -14.81 2.36 6.53
CA ALA A 32 -13.70 2.94 5.81
C ALA A 32 -12.73 1.87 5.25
N LYS A 33 -12.52 0.79 6.02
CA LYS A 33 -11.70 -0.34 5.61
C LYS A 33 -12.34 -1.09 4.43
N ASP A 34 -13.63 -1.38 4.53
CA ASP A 34 -14.37 -2.09 3.48
C ASP A 34 -14.39 -1.28 2.18
N ASP A 35 -14.62 0.04 2.25
CA ASP A 35 -14.55 0.94 1.10
C ASP A 35 -13.16 0.94 0.45
N TYR A 36 -12.09 0.92 1.27
CA TYR A 36 -10.73 0.82 0.77
C TYR A 36 -10.44 -0.55 0.14
N GLU A 37 -10.93 -1.65 0.72
CA GLU A 37 -10.78 -3.00 0.15
C GLU A 37 -11.50 -3.12 -1.20
N VAL A 38 -12.67 -2.52 -1.36
CA VAL A 38 -13.37 -2.44 -2.67
C VAL A 38 -12.53 -1.68 -3.70
N LEU A 39 -11.89 -0.57 -3.32
CA LEU A 39 -10.97 0.13 -4.22
C LEU A 39 -9.80 -0.78 -4.63
N VAL A 40 -9.21 -1.51 -3.70
CA VAL A 40 -8.08 -2.43 -3.96
C VAL A 40 -8.51 -3.58 -4.88
N ASP A 41 -9.70 -4.18 -4.67
CA ASP A 41 -10.22 -5.23 -5.55
C ASP A 41 -10.45 -4.71 -6.99
N ASN A 42 -10.99 -3.50 -7.15
CA ASN A 42 -11.13 -2.87 -8.47
C ASN A 42 -9.76 -2.63 -9.15
N LEU A 43 -8.75 -2.26 -8.39
CA LEU A 43 -7.38 -2.11 -8.91
C LEU A 43 -6.77 -3.45 -9.29
N LEU A 44 -7.01 -4.52 -8.53
CA LEU A 44 -6.57 -5.87 -8.88
C LEU A 44 -7.19 -6.35 -10.19
N VAL A 45 -8.47 -6.06 -10.42
CA VAL A 45 -9.13 -6.35 -11.72
C VAL A 45 -8.43 -5.59 -12.85
N ALA A 46 -8.17 -4.30 -12.69
CA ALA A 46 -7.48 -3.50 -13.71
C ALA A 46 -6.03 -3.98 -13.95
N LEU A 47 -5.28 -4.25 -12.88
CA LEU A 47 -3.92 -4.78 -12.96
C LEU A 47 -3.88 -6.17 -13.60
N SER A 48 -4.87 -7.03 -13.36
CA SER A 48 -4.93 -8.37 -13.93
C SER A 48 -5.11 -8.40 -15.45
N ALA A 49 -5.60 -7.30 -16.03
CA ALA A 49 -5.69 -7.15 -17.48
C ALA A 49 -4.32 -6.93 -18.12
N VAL A 50 -3.36 -6.35 -17.38
CA VAL A 50 -1.98 -6.09 -17.83
C VAL A 50 -1.04 -7.21 -17.38
N GLU A 51 -1.18 -7.63 -16.12
CA GLU A 51 -0.35 -8.67 -15.51
C GLU A 51 -1.23 -9.78 -14.94
N PRO A 52 -1.35 -10.93 -15.65
CA PRO A 52 -2.24 -12.05 -15.24
C PRO A 52 -1.98 -12.61 -13.84
N VAL A 53 -0.80 -12.37 -13.27
CA VAL A 53 -0.41 -12.82 -11.93
C VAL A 53 -1.31 -12.26 -10.81
N PHE A 54 -2.06 -11.18 -11.08
CA PHE A 54 -2.98 -10.56 -10.11
C PHE A 54 -4.39 -11.17 -10.13
N LYS A 55 -4.73 -12.07 -11.08
CA LYS A 55 -6.10 -12.61 -11.23
C LYS A 55 -6.69 -13.28 -10.00
N GLU A 56 -5.86 -13.97 -9.22
CA GLU A 56 -6.31 -14.75 -8.08
C GLU A 56 -6.14 -14.01 -6.74
N GLN A 57 -5.58 -12.81 -6.77
CA GLN A 57 -5.37 -12.02 -5.56
C GLN A 57 -6.64 -11.32 -5.12
N LYS A 58 -6.75 -11.12 -3.81
CA LYS A 58 -7.85 -10.41 -3.16
C LYS A 58 -7.30 -9.25 -2.35
N ALA A 59 -8.12 -8.23 -2.11
CA ALA A 59 -7.73 -7.06 -1.33
C ALA A 59 -7.06 -7.41 0.01
N LYS A 60 -7.56 -8.43 0.73
CA LYS A 60 -7.02 -8.90 2.01
C LYS A 60 -5.54 -9.36 1.94
N ASP A 61 -5.07 -9.77 0.76
CA ASP A 61 -3.69 -10.23 0.55
C ASP A 61 -2.74 -9.05 0.31
N CYS A 62 -3.29 -7.91 -0.13
CA CYS A 62 -2.57 -6.70 -0.49
C CYS A 62 -2.61 -5.63 0.61
N VAL A 63 -3.73 -5.47 1.32
CA VAL A 63 -3.96 -4.39 2.29
C VAL A 63 -3.16 -4.59 3.58
N PHE A 64 -2.50 -3.53 4.02
CA PHE A 64 -1.82 -3.49 5.32
C PHE A 64 -2.79 -3.17 6.45
N ARG A 65 -2.55 -3.77 7.62
CA ARG A 65 -3.28 -3.43 8.85
C ARG A 65 -3.03 -1.97 9.25
N ILE A 66 -4.04 -1.34 9.82
CA ILE A 66 -3.96 0.03 10.33
C ILE A 66 -3.10 0.14 11.60
N PHE A 67 -2.95 -0.93 12.35
CA PHE A 67 -2.16 -0.98 13.59
C PHE A 67 -0.67 -0.82 13.30
N ARG A 68 0.00 0.03 14.09
CA ARG A 68 1.45 0.20 14.06
C ARG A 68 2.14 -0.79 14.99
N ASP A 69 3.36 -1.20 14.61
CA ASP A 69 4.29 -1.81 15.54
C ASP A 69 5.14 -0.71 16.18
N VAL A 70 4.84 -0.38 17.42
CA VAL A 70 5.46 0.75 18.13
C VAL A 70 6.56 0.33 19.10
N ARG A 71 6.94 -0.97 19.10
CA ARG A 71 7.94 -1.49 20.07
C ARG A 71 9.24 -0.74 20.01
N PHE A 72 9.76 -0.50 18.81
CA PHE A 72 11.04 0.17 18.56
C PHE A 72 10.90 1.59 18.01
N SER A 73 9.67 2.12 17.91
CA SER A 73 9.42 3.47 17.39
C SER A 73 9.51 4.52 18.51
N LYS A 74 10.08 5.69 18.19
CA LYS A 74 10.01 6.88 19.06
C LYS A 74 8.58 7.42 19.15
N ASP A 75 7.85 7.42 18.01
CA ASP A 75 6.43 7.77 17.97
C ASP A 75 5.59 6.57 18.42
N LYS A 76 4.87 6.74 19.52
CA LYS A 76 4.04 5.71 20.16
C LYS A 76 2.57 5.75 19.74
N THR A 77 2.19 6.55 18.74
CA THR A 77 0.81 6.54 18.22
C THR A 77 0.47 5.16 17.67
N PRO A 78 -0.67 4.57 18.11
CA PRO A 78 -0.95 3.15 17.87
C PRO A 78 -1.45 2.83 16.46
N TYR A 79 -1.92 3.82 15.71
CA TYR A 79 -2.54 3.62 14.40
C TYR A 79 -1.82 4.42 13.30
N LYS A 80 -1.90 3.92 12.08
CA LYS A 80 -1.49 4.66 10.88
C LYS A 80 -2.61 5.63 10.48
N PRO A 81 -2.34 6.90 10.16
CA PRO A 81 -3.34 7.82 9.65
C PRO A 81 -3.61 7.63 8.14
N ASN A 82 -3.25 6.46 7.61
CA ASN A 82 -3.37 6.11 6.20
C ASN A 82 -3.80 4.66 6.02
N PHE A 83 -4.38 4.36 4.86
CA PHE A 83 -4.46 3.01 4.31
C PHE A 83 -3.36 2.79 3.29
N GLY A 84 -2.83 1.57 3.23
CA GLY A 84 -1.81 1.16 2.27
C GLY A 84 -2.12 -0.22 1.72
N ALA A 85 -1.81 -0.44 0.44
CA ALA A 85 -1.85 -1.75 -0.20
C ALA A 85 -0.59 -1.96 -1.04
N PHE A 86 -0.11 -3.20 -1.07
CA PHE A 86 1.01 -3.60 -1.91
C PHE A 86 0.59 -4.76 -2.81
N PHE A 87 0.69 -4.54 -4.11
CA PHE A 87 0.33 -5.47 -5.16
C PHE A 87 1.61 -6.10 -5.71
N SER A 88 1.78 -7.38 -5.49
CA SER A 88 2.93 -8.13 -6.00
C SER A 88 2.53 -9.58 -6.26
N LYS A 89 3.35 -10.35 -6.93
CA LYS A 89 3.11 -11.74 -7.32
C LYS A 89 2.62 -12.65 -6.17
N GLY A 90 3.05 -12.38 -4.94
CA GLY A 90 2.72 -13.18 -3.75
C GLY A 90 1.98 -12.38 -2.67
N GLY A 91 1.33 -11.27 -3.02
CA GLY A 91 0.69 -10.35 -2.07
C GLY A 91 1.73 -9.56 -1.24
N ARG A 92 1.27 -8.82 -0.23
CA ARG A 92 2.09 -7.86 0.55
C ARG A 92 3.34 -8.42 1.26
N LYS A 93 3.48 -9.73 1.34
CA LYS A 93 4.64 -10.38 1.98
C LYS A 93 5.71 -10.82 0.99
N TYR A 94 5.45 -10.73 -0.30
CA TYR A 94 6.41 -11.13 -1.31
C TYR A 94 7.59 -10.14 -1.35
N PRO A 95 8.85 -10.62 -1.36
CA PRO A 95 10.03 -9.75 -1.28
C PRO A 95 10.43 -9.13 -2.62
N GLY A 96 9.66 -9.35 -3.68
CA GLY A 96 9.93 -8.85 -5.03
C GLY A 96 9.34 -7.47 -5.31
N ALA A 97 9.47 -7.05 -6.56
CA ALA A 97 8.87 -5.83 -7.05
C ALA A 97 7.33 -5.88 -7.01
N GLY A 98 6.72 -4.73 -6.87
CA GLY A 98 5.27 -4.58 -6.88
C GLY A 98 4.86 -3.12 -6.94
N TYR A 99 3.54 -2.90 -6.93
CA TYR A 99 2.95 -1.57 -6.88
C TYR A 99 2.48 -1.28 -5.46
N TYR A 100 2.57 -0.03 -5.05
CA TYR A 100 2.11 0.42 -3.74
C TYR A 100 1.11 1.56 -3.90
N LEU A 101 -0.02 1.44 -3.20
CA LEU A 101 -1.02 2.50 -3.08
C LEU A 101 -1.05 3.00 -1.65
N HIS A 102 -0.91 4.30 -1.48
CA HIS A 102 -1.03 5.01 -0.20
C HIS A 102 -2.18 5.99 -0.25
N VAL A 103 -3.11 5.86 0.68
CA VAL A 103 -4.24 6.79 0.83
C VAL A 103 -4.15 7.47 2.18
N GLU A 104 -3.82 8.77 2.16
CA GLU A 104 -3.71 9.62 3.35
C GLU A 104 -4.34 11.00 3.05
N PRO A 105 -5.12 11.57 4.00
CA PRO A 105 -5.70 12.90 3.84
C PRO A 105 -4.64 14.00 3.71
N GLY A 106 -5.05 15.16 3.18
CA GLY A 106 -4.19 16.35 3.10
C GLY A 106 -3.22 16.34 1.93
N GLY A 107 -3.57 15.69 0.82
CA GLY A 107 -2.75 15.67 -0.40
C GLY A 107 -1.54 14.73 -0.31
N LYS A 108 -1.50 13.82 0.66
CA LYS A 108 -0.37 12.91 0.89
C LYS A 108 -0.56 11.54 0.26
N SER A 109 -1.66 11.31 -0.45
CA SER A 109 -1.88 10.07 -1.18
C SER A 109 -0.95 9.97 -2.37
N PHE A 110 -0.42 8.77 -2.63
CA PHE A 110 0.43 8.49 -3.79
C PHE A 110 0.33 7.03 -4.21
N ALA A 111 0.76 6.75 -5.44
CA ALA A 111 1.02 5.41 -5.92
C ALA A 111 2.45 5.34 -6.46
N GLY A 112 3.06 4.17 -6.39
CA GLY A 112 4.41 3.95 -6.90
C GLY A 112 4.64 2.48 -7.20
N GLY A 113 5.71 2.19 -7.95
CA GLY A 113 6.15 0.83 -8.25
C GLY A 113 7.64 0.65 -8.00
N GLY A 114 8.04 -0.56 -7.62
CA GLY A 114 9.45 -0.89 -7.43
C GLY A 114 9.71 -1.94 -6.37
N LEU A 115 10.98 -2.02 -5.96
CA LEU A 115 11.48 -2.86 -4.88
C LEU A 115 11.64 -2.04 -3.60
N TRP A 116 10.93 -2.44 -2.54
CA TRP A 116 11.06 -1.78 -1.25
C TRP A 116 12.14 -2.45 -0.39
N MET A 117 13.20 -1.69 -0.05
CA MET A 117 14.30 -2.11 0.82
C MET A 117 14.84 -3.54 0.49
N PRO A 118 15.25 -3.81 -0.77
CA PRO A 118 15.75 -5.13 -1.14
C PRO A 118 17.02 -5.46 -0.37
N GLU A 119 17.22 -6.74 -0.09
CA GLU A 119 18.47 -7.25 0.46
C GLU A 119 19.65 -6.96 -0.49
N ALA A 120 20.87 -6.86 0.06
CA ALA A 120 22.06 -6.48 -0.70
C ALA A 120 22.32 -7.34 -1.96
N PRO A 121 22.13 -8.68 -1.94
CA PRO A 121 22.29 -9.49 -3.15
C PRO A 121 21.28 -9.14 -4.25
N ILE A 122 20.01 -8.91 -3.87
CA ILE A 122 18.95 -8.53 -4.81
C ILE A 122 19.24 -7.15 -5.40
N LEU A 123 19.62 -6.19 -4.56
CA LEU A 123 19.99 -4.84 -5.02
C LEU A 123 21.16 -4.86 -5.98
N LYS A 124 22.18 -5.72 -5.71
CA LYS A 124 23.33 -5.91 -6.61
C LYS A 124 22.88 -6.48 -7.96
N ALA A 125 22.04 -7.51 -7.95
CA ALA A 125 21.53 -8.14 -9.19
C ALA A 125 20.72 -7.15 -10.04
N VAL A 126 19.85 -6.34 -9.40
CA VAL A 126 19.08 -5.30 -10.12
C VAL A 126 19.99 -4.24 -10.72
N ARG A 127 20.99 -3.77 -9.97
CA ARG A 127 21.97 -2.79 -10.50
C ARG A 127 22.77 -3.35 -11.68
N GLN A 128 23.17 -4.61 -11.61
CA GLN A 128 23.89 -5.29 -12.68
C GLN A 128 23.02 -5.45 -13.92
N GLU A 129 21.74 -5.81 -13.75
CA GLU A 129 20.78 -5.91 -14.86
C GLU A 129 20.55 -4.55 -15.54
N ILE A 130 20.43 -3.48 -14.75
CA ILE A 130 20.32 -2.11 -15.27
C ILE A 130 21.56 -1.72 -16.06
N ASP A 131 22.76 -2.03 -15.56
CA ASP A 131 24.04 -1.71 -16.22
C ASP A 131 24.17 -2.45 -17.57
N TYR A 132 23.84 -3.73 -17.61
CA TYR A 132 23.96 -4.55 -18.82
C TYR A 132 22.86 -4.26 -19.85
N ASN A 133 21.65 -3.97 -19.42
CA ASN A 133 20.47 -3.82 -20.25
C ASN A 133 19.82 -2.43 -20.14
N TYR A 134 20.61 -1.37 -19.86
CA TYR A 134 20.09 -0.02 -19.61
C TYR A 134 19.22 0.53 -20.77
N LYS A 135 19.53 0.18 -22.02
CA LYS A 135 18.75 0.61 -23.20
C LYS A 135 17.31 0.07 -23.19
N GLU A 136 17.12 -1.14 -22.69
CA GLU A 136 15.78 -1.71 -22.56
C GLU A 136 14.97 -1.05 -21.45
N LEU A 137 15.61 -0.74 -20.32
CA LEU A 137 14.99 -0.02 -19.21
C LEU A 137 14.62 1.41 -19.63
N ASP A 138 15.55 2.13 -20.27
CA ASP A 138 15.35 3.49 -20.77
C ASP A 138 14.17 3.57 -21.74
N ARG A 139 14.07 2.64 -22.69
CA ARG A 139 12.94 2.54 -23.62
C ARG A 139 11.60 2.34 -22.94
N LYS A 140 11.55 1.60 -21.82
CA LYS A 140 10.33 1.33 -21.05
C LYS A 140 9.97 2.45 -20.08
N SER A 141 10.91 3.32 -19.73
CA SER A 141 10.71 4.41 -18.78
C SER A 141 10.19 5.70 -19.42
N VAL A 142 10.25 5.79 -20.73
CA VAL A 142 9.74 6.94 -21.50
C VAL A 142 8.28 6.68 -21.86
N VAL A 143 7.38 6.99 -20.96
CA VAL A 143 5.94 7.09 -21.21
C VAL A 143 5.49 8.48 -20.88
#